data_455215d6be19d77f72c2e7baf4101043
#
_entry.id   455215d6be19d77f72c2e7baf4101043
#
_cell.length_a   1.000
_cell.length_b   1.000
_cell.length_c   1.000
_cell.angle_alpha   90.00
_cell.angle_beta   90.00
_cell.angle_gamma   90.00
#
_symmetry.space_group_name_H-M   'P 1'
#
loop_
_entity.id
_entity.type
_entity.pdbx_description
1 polymer ?
#
loop_
_entity_poly.entity_id
_entity_poly.type
_entity_poly.pdbx_seq_one_letter_code
_entity_poly.pdbx_strand_id
1 'polypeptide(L)'
;MKLKYSLFLIFIISILGWNFYNCCEEINVEINERNFLVNNERYFIKGVCYDPVLLGSKKRSFDKIDEDLKLMVEAGVNTIRVYSPIDDTSILDKIDKAGIKIIVGFGYNQEGYYDILSGSFENYIKKYKNHNAILLWELGNEYNYHPEWFEGDINNWYEALNEAAHKIKQIDSSRPVTTAHGEIPDKTLIKKLDNIDAWGINVYRWDDPSDLLEEWLNISEKPLYLSEAGSDSYMTIEKYGYSKGENQLAQADANEKILDVVFNNSDIVSGILIFQFVDGLWKAGNPDKQDIGGWAPNSIGVPYDGAPNEEFWGIVDIERNKKKTFEVIKNKYNNN
;
A
#
# COMPACT_ATOMS: atom_id res chain seq x y z
N MET A 1 0.59 -57.85 27.68
CA MET A 1 1.46 -56.67 27.71
C MET A 1 1.89 -56.15 26.33
N LYS A 2 1.68 -56.88 25.22
CA LYS A 2 2.05 -56.42 23.86
C LYS A 2 0.98 -55.56 23.13
N LEU A 3 -0.27 -55.54 23.59
CA LEU A 3 -1.35 -54.79 22.93
C LEU A 3 -1.40 -53.30 23.30
N LYS A 4 -0.89 -52.94 24.48
CA LYS A 4 -0.90 -51.53 24.97
C LYS A 4 0.16 -50.64 24.29
N TYR A 5 1.25 -51.22 23.80
CA TYR A 5 2.33 -50.44 23.11
C TYR A 5 1.96 -50.15 21.65
N SER A 6 1.16 -50.97 21.00
CA SER A 6 0.72 -50.76 19.59
C SER A 6 -0.26 -49.58 19.48
N LEU A 7 -1.15 -49.39 20.46
CA LEU A 7 -2.10 -48.27 20.48
C LEU A 7 -1.41 -46.91 20.78
N PHE A 8 -0.36 -46.93 21.61
CA PHE A 8 0.40 -45.71 21.94
C PHE A 8 1.26 -45.25 20.75
N LEU A 9 1.81 -46.19 19.96
CA LEU A 9 2.59 -45.85 18.76
C LEU A 9 1.70 -45.26 17.63
N ILE A 10 0.47 -45.79 17.46
CA ILE A 10 -0.47 -45.27 16.46
C ILE A 10 -0.93 -43.87 16.83
N PHE A 11 -1.11 -43.56 18.14
CA PHE A 11 -1.51 -42.23 18.58
C PHE A 11 -0.38 -41.19 18.40
N ILE A 12 0.88 -41.57 18.63
CA ILE A 12 2.05 -40.68 18.40
C ILE A 12 2.27 -40.41 16.88
N ILE A 13 2.06 -41.42 16.04
CA ILE A 13 2.17 -41.25 14.59
C ILE A 13 1.05 -40.34 14.04
N SER A 14 -0.17 -40.39 14.61
CA SER A 14 -1.27 -39.50 14.20
C SER A 14 -1.05 -38.05 14.67
N ILE A 15 -0.42 -37.83 15.83
CA ILE A 15 -0.08 -36.47 16.31
C ILE A 15 1.11 -35.91 15.52
N LEU A 16 2.12 -36.71 15.20
CA LEU A 16 3.25 -36.30 14.37
C LEU A 16 2.83 -36.08 12.89
N GLY A 17 1.90 -36.88 12.37
CA GLY A 17 1.35 -36.67 11.02
C GLY A 17 0.52 -35.40 10.90
N TRP A 18 -0.17 -34.97 11.96
CA TRP A 18 -0.98 -33.75 11.91
C TRP A 18 -0.12 -32.47 11.98
N ASN A 19 1.08 -32.52 12.57
CA ASN A 19 2.00 -31.40 12.57
C ASN A 19 2.83 -31.25 11.27
N PHE A 20 2.83 -32.25 10.38
CA PHE A 20 3.53 -32.15 9.09
C PHE A 20 2.63 -31.71 7.92
N TYR A 21 1.30 -31.62 8.13
CA TYR A 21 0.35 -31.17 7.11
C TYR A 21 0.02 -29.66 7.18
N ASN A 22 0.62 -28.91 8.12
CA ASN A 22 0.59 -27.46 8.09
C ASN A 22 1.67 -26.89 7.14
N CYS A 23 1.74 -27.41 5.92
CA CYS A 23 2.58 -26.90 4.86
C CYS A 23 1.72 -25.96 4.01
N CYS A 24 1.92 -24.66 4.23
CA CYS A 24 1.65 -23.58 3.26
C CYS A 24 0.31 -23.70 2.51
N GLU A 25 -0.82 -23.53 3.20
CA GLU A 25 -2.04 -23.16 2.47
C GLU A 25 -1.76 -21.83 1.75
N GLU A 26 -1.88 -21.85 0.43
CA GLU A 26 -1.83 -20.62 -0.37
C GLU A 26 -2.94 -19.68 0.15
N ILE A 27 -2.62 -18.43 0.36
CA ILE A 27 -3.65 -17.48 0.76
C ILE A 27 -4.66 -17.31 -0.37
N ASN A 28 -5.93 -17.32 -0.01
CA ASN A 28 -7.01 -16.94 -0.89
C ASN A 28 -7.48 -15.53 -0.51
N VAL A 29 -7.53 -14.63 -1.49
CA VAL A 29 -8.00 -13.26 -1.30
C VAL A 29 -9.26 -13.06 -2.13
N GLU A 30 -10.37 -12.89 -1.45
CA GLU A 30 -11.68 -12.71 -2.08
C GLU A 30 -12.24 -11.32 -1.78
N ILE A 31 -13.20 -10.91 -2.59
CA ILE A 31 -14.03 -9.73 -2.35
C ILE A 31 -15.43 -10.20 -1.97
N ASN A 32 -15.90 -9.70 -0.83
CA ASN A 32 -17.30 -9.82 -0.41
C ASN A 32 -17.88 -8.44 -0.16
N GLU A 33 -18.76 -8.01 -1.05
CA GLU A 33 -19.28 -6.64 -1.08
C GLU A 33 -18.12 -5.64 -1.16
N ARG A 34 -17.95 -4.76 -0.17
CA ARG A 34 -16.88 -3.76 -0.09
C ARG A 34 -15.64 -4.23 0.67
N ASN A 35 -15.58 -5.51 1.09
CA ASN A 35 -14.53 -5.99 1.95
C ASN A 35 -13.59 -6.95 1.23
N PHE A 36 -12.31 -6.88 1.57
CA PHE A 36 -11.36 -7.95 1.31
C PHE A 36 -11.52 -9.05 2.36
N LEU A 37 -11.48 -10.30 1.91
CA LEU A 37 -11.38 -11.47 2.77
C LEU A 37 -10.05 -12.16 2.48
N VAL A 38 -9.28 -12.45 3.51
CA VAL A 38 -8.08 -13.30 3.42
C VAL A 38 -8.40 -14.59 4.18
N ASN A 39 -8.40 -15.72 3.46
CA ASN A 39 -8.78 -17.02 4.01
C ASN A 39 -10.16 -16.99 4.70
N ASN A 40 -11.14 -16.34 4.09
CA ASN A 40 -12.52 -16.13 4.57
C ASN A 40 -12.65 -15.20 5.81
N GLU A 41 -11.58 -14.59 6.28
CA GLU A 41 -11.65 -13.59 7.35
C GLU A 41 -11.55 -12.18 6.79
N ARG A 42 -12.35 -11.25 7.33
CA ARG A 42 -12.32 -9.85 6.91
C ARG A 42 -10.91 -9.27 7.12
N TYR A 43 -10.37 -8.72 6.06
CA TYR A 43 -9.07 -8.08 6.07
C TYR A 43 -9.19 -6.58 5.81
N PHE A 44 -8.95 -5.79 6.86
CA PHE A 44 -8.91 -4.34 6.77
C PHE A 44 -7.45 -3.89 6.61
N ILE A 45 -7.15 -3.16 5.54
CA ILE A 45 -5.79 -2.70 5.24
C ILE A 45 -5.39 -1.62 6.26
N LYS A 46 -4.39 -1.91 7.07
CA LYS A 46 -3.68 -1.01 7.99
C LYS A 46 -2.25 -0.89 7.49
N GLY A 47 -2.02 0.01 6.55
CA GLY A 47 -0.84 -0.04 5.72
C GLY A 47 0.01 1.22 5.72
N VAL A 48 1.17 1.09 5.05
CA VAL A 48 2.08 2.18 4.71
C VAL A 48 2.58 2.01 3.28
N CYS A 49 2.81 3.11 2.57
CA CYS A 49 3.54 3.11 1.32
C CYS A 49 5.03 2.88 1.62
N TYR A 50 5.66 1.97 0.86
CA TYR A 50 7.02 1.52 1.15
C TYR A 50 7.91 1.51 -0.08
N ASP A 51 8.70 2.55 -0.22
CA ASP A 51 9.76 2.67 -1.23
C ASP A 51 11.06 3.15 -0.56
N PRO A 52 11.73 2.28 0.22
CA PRO A 52 12.82 2.67 1.09
C PRO A 52 14.06 3.05 0.28
N VAL A 53 14.67 4.16 0.66
CA VAL A 53 15.98 4.60 0.16
C VAL A 53 16.95 4.76 1.32
N LEU A 54 18.23 4.72 1.03
CA LEU A 54 19.27 5.05 1.99
C LEU A 54 19.69 6.51 1.85
N LEU A 55 20.24 7.08 2.91
CA LEU A 55 20.87 8.40 2.86
C LEU A 55 21.91 8.42 1.73
N GLY A 56 21.92 9.47 0.93
CA GLY A 56 22.81 9.60 -0.22
C GLY A 56 22.40 8.81 -1.46
N SER A 57 21.26 8.12 -1.46
CA SER A 57 20.79 7.30 -2.57
C SER A 57 19.46 7.81 -3.15
N LYS A 58 19.31 7.64 -4.48
CA LYS A 58 18.02 7.78 -5.18
C LYS A 58 17.38 6.42 -5.54
N LYS A 59 18.04 5.33 -5.18
CA LYS A 59 17.58 3.98 -5.53
C LYS A 59 16.97 3.29 -4.33
N ARG A 60 15.87 2.60 -4.57
CA ARG A 60 15.25 1.71 -3.59
C ARG A 60 16.26 0.69 -3.07
N SER A 61 16.31 0.50 -1.76
CA SER A 61 17.16 -0.49 -1.10
C SER A 61 16.41 -1.16 0.05
N PHE A 62 16.57 -2.47 0.15
CA PHE A 62 16.05 -3.28 1.25
C PHE A 62 17.13 -3.65 2.29
N ASP A 63 18.24 -2.94 2.33
CA ASP A 63 19.34 -3.23 3.27
C ASP A 63 18.90 -3.09 4.74
N LYS A 64 17.91 -2.24 5.02
CA LYS A 64 17.31 -2.06 6.34
C LYS A 64 16.00 -2.84 6.55
N ILE A 65 15.67 -3.80 5.70
CA ILE A 65 14.36 -4.49 5.72
C ILE A 65 14.02 -5.10 7.09
N ASP A 66 14.99 -5.70 7.79
CA ASP A 66 14.74 -6.33 9.08
C ASP A 66 14.43 -5.30 10.18
N GLU A 67 15.02 -4.11 10.13
CA GLU A 67 14.72 -2.98 10.99
C GLU A 67 13.34 -2.38 10.65
N ASP A 68 13.10 -2.16 9.37
CA ASP A 68 11.85 -1.58 8.85
C ASP A 68 10.64 -2.46 9.21
N LEU A 69 10.72 -3.78 8.98
CA LEU A 69 9.65 -4.72 9.33
C LEU A 69 9.38 -4.76 10.83
N LYS A 70 10.41 -4.68 11.67
CA LYS A 70 10.23 -4.64 13.13
C LYS A 70 9.45 -3.39 13.55
N LEU A 71 9.75 -2.23 12.96
CA LEU A 71 9.03 -0.99 13.24
C LEU A 71 7.59 -1.04 12.71
N MET A 72 7.38 -1.61 11.52
CA MET A 72 6.04 -1.78 10.94
C MET A 72 5.16 -2.69 11.81
N VAL A 73 5.69 -3.83 12.26
CA VAL A 73 4.98 -4.74 13.18
C VAL A 73 4.65 -4.04 14.49
N GLU A 74 5.60 -3.27 15.05
CA GLU A 74 5.35 -2.48 16.26
C GLU A 74 4.23 -1.46 16.06
N ALA A 75 4.18 -0.83 14.86
CA ALA A 75 3.14 0.13 14.51
C ALA A 75 1.78 -0.52 14.22
N GLY A 76 1.67 -1.85 14.19
CA GLY A 76 0.44 -2.57 13.84
C GLY A 76 0.14 -2.58 12.34
N VAL A 77 1.14 -2.33 11.49
CA VAL A 77 1.03 -2.41 10.03
C VAL A 77 0.85 -3.87 9.61
N ASN A 78 -0.18 -4.13 8.81
CA ASN A 78 -0.43 -5.45 8.23
C ASN A 78 -0.20 -5.48 6.70
N THR A 79 -0.04 -4.32 6.05
CA THR A 79 0.08 -4.22 4.59
C THR A 79 1.12 -3.16 4.22
N ILE A 80 1.96 -3.47 3.25
CA ILE A 80 2.79 -2.47 2.55
C ILE A 80 2.35 -2.37 1.09
N ARG A 81 2.46 -1.17 0.54
CA ARG A 81 2.28 -0.92 -0.89
C ARG A 81 3.62 -0.56 -1.50
N VAL A 82 4.00 -1.23 -2.57
CA VAL A 82 5.23 -0.97 -3.31
C VAL A 82 4.90 -0.53 -4.74
N TYR A 83 5.59 0.49 -5.23
CA TYR A 83 5.35 1.11 -6.55
C TYR A 83 5.95 0.32 -7.70
N SER A 84 6.86 -0.59 -7.40
CA SER A 84 7.46 -1.52 -8.36
C SER A 84 7.72 -2.87 -7.71
N PRO A 85 7.69 -3.96 -8.48
CA PRO A 85 7.83 -5.31 -7.95
C PRO A 85 9.12 -5.54 -7.17
N ILE A 86 9.07 -6.42 -6.18
CA ILE A 86 10.22 -6.91 -5.44
C ILE A 86 10.59 -8.27 -6.03
N ASP A 87 11.65 -8.34 -6.83
CA ASP A 87 12.11 -9.59 -7.47
C ASP A 87 13.22 -10.28 -6.66
N ASP A 88 13.05 -10.30 -5.35
CA ASP A 88 13.89 -11.04 -4.41
C ASP A 88 13.00 -11.84 -3.46
N THR A 89 12.96 -13.16 -3.65
CA THR A 89 12.15 -14.06 -2.83
C THR A 89 12.53 -13.97 -1.36
N SER A 90 13.79 -13.73 -1.02
CA SER A 90 14.22 -13.62 0.37
C SER A 90 13.64 -12.41 1.09
N ILE A 91 13.40 -11.31 0.36
CA ILE A 91 12.71 -10.12 0.89
C ILE A 91 11.23 -10.42 1.07
N LEU A 92 10.59 -11.06 0.07
CA LEU A 92 9.18 -11.46 0.17
C LEU A 92 8.95 -12.42 1.35
N ASP A 93 9.84 -13.40 1.54
CA ASP A 93 9.80 -14.34 2.67
C ASP A 93 9.90 -13.63 4.04
N LYS A 94 10.76 -12.61 4.14
CA LYS A 94 10.89 -11.80 5.36
C LYS A 94 9.60 -11.03 5.66
N ILE A 95 8.97 -10.45 4.63
CA ILE A 95 7.72 -9.72 4.76
C ILE A 95 6.60 -10.66 5.20
N ASP A 96 6.48 -11.84 4.56
CA ASP A 96 5.47 -12.85 4.94
C ASP A 96 5.68 -13.35 6.38
N LYS A 97 6.93 -13.64 6.75
CA LYS A 97 7.28 -14.04 8.11
C LYS A 97 6.95 -12.99 9.18
N ALA A 98 6.98 -11.72 8.80
CA ALA A 98 6.55 -10.62 9.67
C ALA A 98 5.01 -10.51 9.78
N GLY A 99 4.24 -11.32 9.05
CA GLY A 99 2.79 -11.25 9.00
C GLY A 99 2.24 -10.08 8.18
N ILE A 100 3.08 -9.46 7.36
CA ILE A 100 2.72 -8.30 6.53
C ILE A 100 2.40 -8.77 5.11
N LYS A 101 1.38 -8.17 4.49
CA LYS A 101 1.01 -8.42 3.09
C LYS A 101 1.49 -7.29 2.19
N ILE A 102 1.54 -7.54 0.88
CA ILE A 102 2.04 -6.60 -0.12
C ILE A 102 0.98 -6.34 -1.18
N ILE A 103 0.74 -5.07 -1.47
CA ILE A 103 0.13 -4.61 -2.72
C ILE A 103 1.27 -4.32 -3.68
N VAL A 104 1.34 -5.10 -4.77
CA VAL A 104 2.45 -5.01 -5.74
C VAL A 104 2.05 -4.13 -6.91
N GLY A 105 2.71 -2.98 -7.04
CA GLY A 105 2.50 -2.03 -8.14
C GLY A 105 3.29 -2.39 -9.40
N PHE A 106 2.65 -2.23 -10.57
CA PHE A 106 3.27 -2.33 -11.90
C PHE A 106 3.09 -1.01 -12.65
N GLY A 107 4.18 -0.47 -13.18
CA GLY A 107 4.18 0.71 -14.04
C GLY A 107 3.84 0.38 -15.49
N TYR A 108 3.70 1.43 -16.33
CA TYR A 108 3.37 1.28 -17.75
C TYR A 108 4.61 1.10 -18.64
N ASN A 109 5.61 1.94 -18.46
CA ASN A 109 6.85 1.93 -19.24
C ASN A 109 8.04 2.21 -18.32
N GLN A 110 8.53 1.14 -17.67
CA GLN A 110 9.60 1.24 -16.68
C GLN A 110 10.76 0.32 -17.08
N GLU A 111 11.73 0.86 -17.78
CA GLU A 111 12.94 0.14 -18.21
C GLU A 111 13.64 -0.51 -17.01
N GLY A 112 13.93 -1.82 -17.13
CA GLY A 112 14.60 -2.60 -16.09
C GLY A 112 13.69 -3.12 -14.98
N TYR A 113 12.38 -2.85 -15.05
CA TYR A 113 11.35 -3.40 -14.16
C TYR A 113 10.30 -4.18 -14.95
N TYR A 114 9.48 -4.96 -14.24
CA TYR A 114 8.30 -5.56 -14.83
C TYR A 114 7.26 -4.47 -15.09
N ASP A 115 6.81 -4.34 -16.33
CA ASP A 115 5.87 -3.28 -16.72
C ASP A 115 4.77 -3.76 -17.66
N ILE A 116 3.72 -2.92 -17.78
CA ILE A 116 2.50 -3.23 -18.53
C ILE A 116 2.76 -3.15 -20.03
N LEU A 117 3.51 -2.13 -20.51
CA LEU A 117 3.71 -1.90 -21.94
C LEU A 117 4.48 -3.04 -22.61
N SER A 118 5.54 -3.54 -21.97
CA SER A 118 6.32 -4.69 -22.48
C SER A 118 5.62 -6.03 -22.24
N GLY A 119 4.59 -6.08 -21.39
CA GLY A 119 3.95 -7.31 -20.94
C GLY A 119 4.77 -8.13 -19.95
N SER A 120 5.92 -7.62 -19.51
CA SER A 120 6.84 -8.35 -18.60
C SER A 120 6.26 -8.57 -17.21
N PHE A 121 5.27 -7.79 -16.78
CA PHE A 121 4.52 -7.98 -15.54
C PHE A 121 3.92 -9.39 -15.42
N GLU A 122 3.50 -10.00 -16.55
CA GLU A 122 2.96 -11.36 -16.56
C GLU A 122 3.96 -12.41 -16.04
N ASN A 123 5.26 -12.21 -16.33
CA ASN A 123 6.31 -13.12 -15.86
C ASN A 123 6.47 -13.04 -14.35
N TYR A 124 6.35 -11.83 -13.78
CA TYR A 124 6.39 -11.64 -12.33
C TYR A 124 5.21 -12.35 -11.66
N ILE A 125 4.00 -12.16 -12.18
CA ILE A 125 2.79 -12.80 -11.64
C ILE A 125 2.90 -14.33 -11.72
N LYS A 126 3.31 -14.89 -12.86
CA LYS A 126 3.54 -16.34 -13.02
C LYS A 126 4.52 -16.89 -11.99
N LYS A 127 5.57 -16.10 -11.66
CA LYS A 127 6.61 -16.48 -10.69
C LYS A 127 6.12 -16.44 -9.25
N TYR A 128 5.35 -15.42 -8.90
CA TYR A 128 5.05 -15.11 -7.50
C TYR A 128 3.58 -15.24 -7.08
N LYS A 129 2.67 -15.60 -7.97
CA LYS A 129 1.23 -15.70 -7.67
C LYS A 129 0.89 -16.58 -6.46
N ASN A 130 1.74 -17.55 -6.13
CA ASN A 130 1.54 -18.43 -5.00
C ASN A 130 2.27 -17.97 -3.73
N HIS A 131 2.89 -16.78 -3.75
CA HIS A 131 3.59 -16.26 -2.58
C HIS A 131 2.65 -15.64 -1.57
N ASN A 132 2.66 -16.12 -0.33
CA ASN A 132 1.71 -15.72 0.71
C ASN A 132 1.80 -14.25 1.16
N ALA A 133 2.91 -13.56 0.89
CA ALA A 133 3.00 -12.13 1.15
C ALA A 133 2.10 -11.31 0.23
N ILE A 134 1.77 -11.78 -0.98
CA ILE A 134 1.08 -10.96 -1.98
C ILE A 134 -0.43 -10.92 -1.71
N LEU A 135 -0.96 -9.71 -1.52
CA LEU A 135 -2.37 -9.45 -1.29
C LEU A 135 -3.11 -9.09 -2.57
N LEU A 136 -2.63 -8.06 -3.28
CA LEU A 136 -3.27 -7.50 -4.47
C LEU A 136 -2.23 -7.23 -5.56
N TRP A 137 -2.68 -7.29 -6.81
CA TRP A 137 -1.95 -6.80 -7.98
C TRP A 137 -2.45 -5.40 -8.33
N GLU A 138 -1.59 -4.40 -8.29
CA GLU A 138 -1.92 -3.01 -8.58
C GLU A 138 -1.32 -2.58 -9.91
N LEU A 139 -2.11 -1.90 -10.74
CA LEU A 139 -1.73 -1.43 -12.07
C LEU A 139 -1.73 0.10 -12.12
N GLY A 140 -0.55 0.69 -12.30
CA GLY A 140 -0.35 2.13 -12.40
C GLY A 140 -0.49 2.86 -11.06
N ASN A 141 -0.03 4.12 -11.06
CA ASN A 141 -0.14 5.05 -9.95
C ASN A 141 -0.38 6.47 -10.49
N GLU A 142 -1.56 7.03 -10.25
CA GLU A 142 -1.93 8.41 -10.64
C GLU A 142 -1.78 8.73 -12.14
N TYR A 143 -1.81 7.72 -13.00
CA TYR A 143 -1.63 7.92 -14.45
C TYR A 143 -2.76 8.73 -15.08
N ASN A 144 -3.90 8.86 -14.41
CA ASN A 144 -4.98 9.76 -14.82
C ASN A 144 -4.58 11.23 -14.86
N TYR A 145 -3.50 11.64 -14.18
CA TYR A 145 -2.96 13.00 -14.25
C TYR A 145 -1.98 13.23 -15.40
N HIS A 146 -1.58 12.17 -16.14
CA HIS A 146 -0.51 12.18 -17.10
C HIS A 146 -0.93 11.70 -18.50
N PRO A 147 -1.94 12.35 -19.14
CA PRO A 147 -2.34 11.96 -20.50
C PRO A 147 -1.19 12.05 -21.50
N GLU A 148 -0.20 12.93 -21.26
CA GLU A 148 0.99 13.07 -22.08
C GLU A 148 1.85 11.80 -22.19
N TRP A 149 1.74 10.88 -21.24
CA TRP A 149 2.43 9.58 -21.31
C TRP A 149 1.71 8.57 -22.22
N PHE A 150 0.47 8.90 -22.61
CA PHE A 150 -0.43 8.05 -23.37
C PHE A 150 -0.88 8.74 -24.67
N GLU A 151 0.07 9.34 -25.39
CA GLU A 151 -0.17 10.04 -26.67
C GLU A 151 -1.16 11.22 -26.58
N GLY A 152 -1.32 11.79 -25.39
CA GLY A 152 -2.24 12.89 -25.11
C GLY A 152 -3.69 12.46 -24.88
N ASP A 153 -4.00 11.16 -24.95
CA ASP A 153 -5.33 10.63 -24.66
C ASP A 153 -5.29 9.61 -23.50
N ILE A 154 -5.84 9.99 -22.38
CA ILE A 154 -5.90 9.14 -21.17
C ILE A 154 -6.70 7.84 -21.39
N ASN A 155 -7.57 7.77 -22.39
CA ASN A 155 -8.28 6.54 -22.72
C ASN A 155 -7.33 5.42 -23.14
N ASN A 156 -6.19 5.74 -23.75
CA ASN A 156 -5.16 4.75 -24.08
C ASN A 156 -4.63 4.04 -22.81
N TRP A 157 -4.47 4.79 -21.71
CA TRP A 157 -4.15 4.20 -20.41
C TRP A 157 -5.28 3.30 -19.90
N TYR A 158 -6.51 3.76 -19.92
CA TYR A 158 -7.63 2.99 -19.38
C TYR A 158 -7.87 1.69 -20.16
N GLU A 159 -7.64 1.70 -21.47
CA GLU A 159 -7.69 0.48 -22.29
C GLU A 159 -6.56 -0.50 -21.93
N ALA A 160 -5.33 -0.01 -21.83
CA ALA A 160 -4.19 -0.83 -21.42
C ALA A 160 -4.36 -1.39 -19.99
N LEU A 161 -4.88 -0.58 -19.07
CA LEU A 161 -5.20 -0.98 -17.70
C LEU A 161 -6.20 -2.14 -17.66
N ASN A 162 -7.32 -2.02 -18.38
CA ASN A 162 -8.37 -3.05 -18.38
C ASN A 162 -7.89 -4.34 -19.06
N GLU A 163 -7.10 -4.23 -20.13
CA GLU A 163 -6.48 -5.39 -20.79
C GLU A 163 -5.47 -6.09 -19.87
N ALA A 164 -4.59 -5.32 -19.20
CA ALA A 164 -3.62 -5.88 -18.28
C ALA A 164 -4.31 -6.58 -17.10
N ALA A 165 -5.36 -5.99 -16.55
CA ALA A 165 -6.16 -6.60 -15.49
C ALA A 165 -6.80 -7.93 -15.96
N HIS A 166 -7.33 -7.97 -17.18
CA HIS A 166 -7.85 -9.20 -17.76
C HIS A 166 -6.77 -10.30 -17.87
N LYS A 167 -5.57 -9.96 -18.33
CA LYS A 167 -4.44 -10.90 -18.41
C LYS A 167 -4.03 -11.43 -17.04
N ILE A 168 -4.01 -10.57 -16.02
CA ILE A 168 -3.74 -11.00 -14.64
C ILE A 168 -4.73 -12.06 -14.20
N LYS A 169 -6.03 -11.83 -14.37
CA LYS A 169 -7.07 -12.76 -13.98
C LYS A 169 -6.97 -14.12 -14.68
N GLN A 170 -6.42 -14.18 -15.90
CA GLN A 170 -6.13 -15.42 -16.58
C GLN A 170 -4.94 -16.19 -15.97
N ILE A 171 -3.99 -15.49 -15.36
CA ILE A 171 -2.78 -16.09 -14.77
C ILE A 171 -2.99 -16.41 -13.30
N ASP A 172 -3.67 -15.52 -12.58
CA ASP A 172 -3.95 -15.61 -11.16
C ASP A 172 -5.39 -15.17 -10.87
N SER A 173 -6.24 -16.13 -10.56
CA SER A 173 -7.64 -15.90 -10.18
C SER A 173 -7.83 -15.83 -8.65
N SER A 174 -6.76 -15.99 -7.87
CA SER A 174 -6.80 -16.06 -6.41
C SER A 174 -6.57 -14.71 -5.74
N ARG A 175 -6.21 -13.67 -6.52
CA ARG A 175 -5.96 -12.32 -5.99
C ARG A 175 -6.68 -11.26 -6.82
N PRO A 176 -7.34 -10.31 -6.16
CA PRO A 176 -7.96 -9.18 -6.83
C PRO A 176 -6.95 -8.26 -7.54
N VAL A 177 -7.40 -7.64 -8.62
CA VAL A 177 -6.67 -6.62 -9.37
C VAL A 177 -7.20 -5.25 -9.04
N THR A 178 -6.30 -4.30 -8.78
CA THR A 178 -6.60 -2.92 -8.42
C THR A 178 -5.79 -1.93 -9.24
N THR A 179 -6.09 -0.67 -9.11
CA THR A 179 -5.29 0.46 -9.61
C THR A 179 -5.23 1.54 -8.53
N ALA A 180 -4.19 2.36 -8.53
CA ALA A 180 -4.13 3.55 -7.69
C ALA A 180 -4.43 4.78 -8.55
N HIS A 181 -5.62 5.32 -8.40
CA HIS A 181 -6.13 6.46 -9.14
C HIS A 181 -6.01 7.74 -8.31
N GLY A 182 -5.54 8.81 -8.90
CA GLY A 182 -5.56 10.11 -8.26
C GLY A 182 -6.98 10.66 -8.25
N GLU A 183 -7.55 10.90 -7.08
CA GLU A 183 -8.95 11.28 -6.86
C GLU A 183 -9.97 10.22 -7.33
N ILE A 184 -11.23 10.41 -7.00
CA ILE A 184 -12.32 9.49 -7.39
C ILE A 184 -12.55 9.54 -8.91
N PRO A 185 -12.56 8.38 -9.60
CA PRO A 185 -12.97 8.30 -10.99
C PRO A 185 -14.48 8.46 -11.14
N ASP A 186 -14.93 8.91 -12.31
CA ASP A 186 -16.36 8.96 -12.56
C ASP A 186 -17.00 7.56 -12.69
N LYS A 187 -18.32 7.50 -12.44
CA LYS A 187 -19.09 6.25 -12.48
C LYS A 187 -19.03 5.51 -13.82
N THR A 188 -18.85 6.24 -14.92
CA THR A 188 -18.76 5.66 -16.27
C THR A 188 -17.46 4.93 -16.44
N LEU A 189 -16.36 5.51 -15.95
CA LEU A 189 -15.05 4.90 -15.98
C LEU A 189 -15.00 3.62 -15.13
N ILE A 190 -15.57 3.66 -13.91
CA ILE A 190 -15.64 2.47 -13.04
C ILE A 190 -16.34 1.30 -13.74
N LYS A 191 -17.42 1.59 -14.48
CA LYS A 191 -18.15 0.58 -15.25
C LYS A 191 -17.40 0.10 -16.49
N LYS A 192 -16.63 0.99 -17.14
CA LYS A 192 -15.79 0.65 -18.31
C LYS A 192 -14.65 -0.29 -17.92
N LEU A 193 -14.09 -0.10 -16.72
CA LEU A 193 -12.98 -0.89 -16.19
C LEU A 193 -13.51 -2.07 -15.35
N ASP A 194 -14.22 -2.99 -16.00
CA ASP A 194 -14.89 -4.11 -15.36
C ASP A 194 -13.92 -5.17 -14.82
N ASN A 195 -12.70 -5.23 -15.35
CA ASN A 195 -11.63 -6.12 -14.88
C ASN A 195 -10.91 -5.61 -13.63
N ILE A 196 -11.13 -4.37 -13.22
CA ILE A 196 -10.62 -3.84 -11.94
C ILE A 196 -11.58 -4.25 -10.82
N ASP A 197 -11.10 -5.01 -9.85
CA ASP A 197 -11.91 -5.58 -8.77
C ASP A 197 -12.10 -4.61 -7.61
N ALA A 198 -11.06 -3.85 -7.28
CA ALA A 198 -11.02 -2.88 -6.18
C ALA A 198 -10.33 -1.59 -6.64
N TRP A 199 -10.58 -0.49 -5.94
CA TRP A 199 -10.02 0.81 -6.27
C TRP A 199 -9.17 1.35 -5.13
N GLY A 200 -7.89 1.57 -5.40
CA GLY A 200 -7.02 2.41 -4.60
C GLY A 200 -7.19 3.86 -5.03
N ILE A 201 -7.36 4.75 -4.07
CA ILE A 201 -7.45 6.19 -4.35
C ILE A 201 -6.35 6.90 -3.57
N ASN A 202 -5.51 7.66 -4.29
CA ASN A 202 -4.58 8.58 -3.68
C ASN A 202 -5.32 9.88 -3.38
N VAL A 203 -5.40 10.23 -2.09
CA VAL A 203 -6.17 11.39 -1.67
C VAL A 203 -5.48 12.16 -0.54
N TYR A 204 -5.37 13.45 -0.76
CA TYR A 204 -4.71 14.35 0.17
C TYR A 204 -5.67 15.46 0.59
N ARG A 205 -6.37 15.28 1.72
CA ARG A 205 -7.38 16.19 2.30
C ARG A 205 -6.95 16.66 3.67
N TRP A 206 -5.70 17.00 3.83
CA TRP A 206 -5.09 17.30 5.11
C TRP A 206 -5.56 16.34 6.22
N ASP A 207 -6.74 16.57 6.81
CA ASP A 207 -7.21 15.87 8.02
C ASP A 207 -8.61 15.25 7.88
N ASP A 208 -9.32 15.47 6.77
CA ASP A 208 -10.68 14.97 6.60
C ASP A 208 -11.00 14.50 5.15
N PRO A 209 -10.87 13.19 4.88
CA PRO A 209 -11.26 12.59 3.61
C PRO A 209 -12.71 12.11 3.54
N SER A 210 -13.62 12.58 4.40
CA SER A 210 -14.99 12.09 4.48
C SER A 210 -15.83 12.36 3.21
N ASP A 211 -15.59 13.48 2.54
CA ASP A 211 -16.23 13.84 1.27
C ASP A 211 -16.03 12.75 0.19
N LEU A 212 -14.86 12.19 0.12
CA LEU A 212 -14.50 11.11 -0.81
C LEU A 212 -15.30 9.83 -0.51
N LEU A 213 -15.46 9.48 0.75
CA LEU A 213 -16.20 8.27 1.15
C LEU A 213 -17.70 8.39 0.82
N GLU A 214 -18.28 9.56 1.04
CA GLU A 214 -19.68 9.86 0.67
C GLU A 214 -19.89 9.79 -0.86
N GLU A 215 -18.94 10.33 -1.64
CA GLU A 215 -19.00 10.25 -3.10
C GLU A 215 -18.92 8.81 -3.58
N TRP A 216 -18.00 8.00 -3.03
CA TRP A 216 -17.82 6.60 -3.41
C TRP A 216 -19.10 5.76 -3.20
N LEU A 217 -19.80 5.97 -2.10
CA LEU A 217 -21.08 5.29 -1.82
C LEU A 217 -22.12 5.48 -2.93
N ASN A 218 -22.12 6.64 -3.59
CA ASN A 218 -23.09 6.98 -4.61
C ASN A 218 -22.76 6.43 -6.00
N ILE A 219 -21.50 6.05 -6.24
CA ILE A 219 -21.02 5.71 -7.58
C ILE A 219 -20.59 4.26 -7.75
N SER A 220 -20.19 3.56 -6.67
CA SER A 220 -19.64 2.20 -6.75
C SER A 220 -19.99 1.35 -5.53
N GLU A 221 -20.10 0.05 -5.77
CA GLU A 221 -20.19 -1.00 -4.73
C GLU A 221 -18.89 -1.79 -4.59
N LYS A 222 -17.88 -1.52 -5.45
CA LYS A 222 -16.57 -2.18 -5.36
C LYS A 222 -15.82 -1.74 -4.09
N PRO A 223 -14.91 -2.58 -3.56
CA PRO A 223 -14.02 -2.15 -2.48
C PRO A 223 -13.24 -0.88 -2.85
N LEU A 224 -13.16 0.02 -1.89
CA LEU A 224 -12.32 1.22 -1.90
C LEU A 224 -11.28 1.10 -0.79
N TYR A 225 -10.04 1.47 -1.05
CA TYR A 225 -9.05 1.75 -0.02
C TYR A 225 -8.29 3.03 -0.38
N LEU A 226 -7.79 3.75 0.63
CA LEU A 226 -6.93 4.89 0.39
C LEU A 226 -5.52 4.36 0.13
N SER A 227 -5.11 4.33 -1.15
CA SER A 227 -3.79 3.82 -1.56
C SER A 227 -2.65 4.76 -1.21
N GLU A 228 -2.96 6.04 -1.05
CA GLU A 228 -2.11 7.05 -0.41
C GLU A 228 -2.99 8.07 0.29
N ALA A 229 -2.67 8.35 1.54
CA ALA A 229 -3.21 9.46 2.32
C ALA A 229 -2.23 9.83 3.44
N GLY A 230 -2.32 11.04 3.93
CA GLY A 230 -1.44 11.47 5.02
C GLY A 230 -1.14 12.96 4.99
N SER A 231 -0.15 13.35 5.78
CA SER A 231 0.36 14.70 5.88
C SER A 231 1.88 14.69 6.07
N ASP A 232 2.55 15.73 5.59
CA ASP A 232 3.97 15.94 5.85
C ASP A 232 4.24 16.57 7.23
N SER A 233 5.49 16.56 7.66
CA SER A 233 5.93 17.12 8.94
C SER A 233 6.62 18.48 8.80
N TYR A 234 6.34 19.25 7.73
CA TYR A 234 6.98 20.54 7.52
C TYR A 234 5.98 21.62 7.14
N MET A 235 5.93 22.68 7.93
CA MET A 235 5.12 23.88 7.68
C MET A 235 5.94 24.95 6.98
N THR A 236 5.64 25.28 5.73
CA THR A 236 6.32 26.38 5.01
C THR A 236 5.87 27.75 5.49
N ILE A 237 4.69 27.83 6.06
CA ILE A 237 4.11 29.02 6.70
C ILE A 237 3.56 28.68 8.08
N GLU A 238 3.39 29.67 8.93
CA GLU A 238 2.60 29.51 10.16
C GLU A 238 1.11 29.47 9.81
N LYS A 239 0.44 28.39 10.19
CA LYS A 239 -0.98 28.16 9.86
C LYS A 239 -1.63 27.21 10.86
N TYR A 240 -2.91 27.42 11.15
CA TYR A 240 -3.72 26.55 12.01
C TYR A 240 -3.15 26.31 13.42
N GLY A 241 -2.32 27.24 13.92
CA GLY A 241 -1.68 27.12 15.23
C GLY A 241 -0.35 26.37 15.20
N TYR A 242 0.09 25.89 14.06
CA TYR A 242 1.39 25.23 13.89
C TYR A 242 2.45 26.25 13.43
N SER A 243 3.61 26.23 14.08
CA SER A 243 4.74 27.09 13.71
C SER A 243 5.39 26.65 12.41
N LYS A 244 5.99 27.60 11.70
CA LYS A 244 6.81 27.34 10.51
C LYS A 244 8.03 26.47 10.86
N GLY A 245 8.46 25.65 9.89
CA GLY A 245 9.57 24.72 9.99
C GLY A 245 9.09 23.28 10.20
N GLU A 246 9.98 22.39 10.56
CA GLU A 246 9.62 21.03 10.91
C GLU A 246 8.61 21.01 12.07
N ASN A 247 7.49 20.37 11.86
CA ASN A 247 6.38 20.32 12.80
C ASN A 247 5.72 18.93 12.81
N GLN A 248 6.36 18.00 13.50
CA GLN A 248 5.86 16.63 13.65
C GLN A 248 4.51 16.55 14.37
N LEU A 249 4.10 17.61 15.10
CA LEU A 249 2.78 17.65 15.74
C LEU A 249 1.69 17.87 14.69
N ALA A 250 1.92 18.77 13.71
CA ALA A 250 0.96 18.99 12.63
C ALA A 250 0.71 17.70 11.82
N GLN A 251 1.78 16.95 11.52
CA GLN A 251 1.68 15.63 10.87
C GLN A 251 0.89 14.62 11.72
N ALA A 252 1.20 14.55 13.00
CA ALA A 252 0.56 13.60 13.92
C ALA A 252 -0.94 13.88 14.07
N ASP A 253 -1.32 15.13 14.28
CA ASP A 253 -2.71 15.55 14.46
C ASP A 253 -3.54 15.32 13.18
N ALA A 254 -2.95 15.61 12.01
CA ALA A 254 -3.62 15.35 10.73
C ALA A 254 -3.84 13.86 10.48
N ASN A 255 -2.80 13.05 10.64
CA ASN A 255 -2.89 11.61 10.46
C ASN A 255 -3.84 10.95 11.48
N GLU A 256 -3.92 11.47 12.71
CA GLU A 256 -4.90 10.99 13.69
C GLU A 256 -6.34 11.18 13.20
N LYS A 257 -6.67 12.35 12.68
CA LYS A 257 -8.01 12.66 12.19
C LYS A 257 -8.35 11.86 10.93
N ILE A 258 -7.41 11.73 9.97
CA ILE A 258 -7.59 10.89 8.78
C ILE A 258 -7.93 9.46 9.21
N LEU A 259 -7.15 8.89 10.14
CA LEU A 259 -7.38 7.53 10.63
C LEU A 259 -8.71 7.40 11.37
N ASP A 260 -9.14 8.42 12.12
CA ASP A 260 -10.47 8.42 12.76
C ASP A 260 -11.58 8.39 11.72
N VAL A 261 -11.50 9.16 10.65
CA VAL A 261 -12.47 9.11 9.55
C VAL A 261 -12.51 7.71 8.92
N VAL A 262 -11.35 7.15 8.59
CA VAL A 262 -11.24 5.84 7.94
C VAL A 262 -11.79 4.71 8.83
N PHE A 263 -11.43 4.65 10.09
CA PHE A 263 -11.90 3.58 10.98
C PHE A 263 -13.38 3.73 11.34
N ASN A 264 -13.89 4.95 11.47
CA ASN A 264 -15.32 5.20 11.72
C ASN A 264 -16.20 4.88 10.51
N ASN A 265 -15.64 4.75 9.30
CA ASN A 265 -16.32 4.42 8.05
C ASN A 265 -15.83 3.10 7.46
N SER A 266 -15.45 2.15 8.30
CA SER A 266 -14.89 0.86 7.87
C SER A 266 -15.89 -0.06 7.14
N ASP A 267 -17.16 0.30 7.07
CA ASP A 267 -18.20 -0.30 6.24
C ASP A 267 -18.19 0.22 4.79
N ILE A 268 -17.57 1.38 4.54
CA ILE A 268 -17.46 2.01 3.22
C ILE A 268 -16.07 1.76 2.62
N VAL A 269 -15.03 1.94 3.43
CA VAL A 269 -13.63 1.84 3.03
C VAL A 269 -12.99 0.57 3.58
N SER A 270 -12.17 -0.10 2.77
CA SER A 270 -11.50 -1.36 3.13
C SER A 270 -10.11 -1.16 3.73
N GLY A 271 -9.72 0.07 3.97
CA GLY A 271 -8.48 0.41 4.64
C GLY A 271 -7.73 1.62 4.08
N ILE A 272 -6.52 1.80 4.56
CA ILE A 272 -5.66 2.94 4.24
C ILE A 272 -4.19 2.53 4.23
N LEU A 273 -3.43 3.15 3.34
CA LEU A 273 -1.97 3.17 3.39
C LEU A 273 -1.50 4.61 3.63
N ILE A 274 -0.84 4.83 4.74
CA ILE A 274 -0.24 6.13 5.05
C ILE A 274 0.98 6.34 4.16
N PHE A 275 1.00 7.46 3.47
CA PHE A 275 2.14 7.92 2.70
C PHE A 275 3.01 8.78 3.61
N GLN A 276 4.22 8.32 4.01
CA GLN A 276 4.87 7.03 3.68
C GLN A 276 5.61 6.49 4.91
N PHE A 277 6.24 5.30 4.81
CA PHE A 277 6.96 4.70 5.92
C PHE A 277 8.17 5.53 6.34
N VAL A 278 9.08 5.83 5.42
CA VAL A 278 10.36 6.52 5.69
C VAL A 278 10.50 7.77 4.85
N ASP A 279 11.12 8.81 5.39
CA ASP A 279 11.44 10.03 4.65
C ASP A 279 12.28 9.70 3.40
N GLY A 280 11.91 10.28 2.28
CA GLY A 280 12.54 10.02 0.98
C GLY A 280 13.36 11.21 0.48
N LEU A 281 14.60 11.36 0.94
CA LEU A 281 15.46 12.54 0.69
C LEU A 281 15.84 12.79 -0.77
N TRP A 282 15.48 11.89 -1.67
CA TRP A 282 15.76 12.04 -3.10
C TRP A 282 14.72 12.89 -3.86
N LYS A 283 13.56 13.12 -3.27
CA LYS A 283 12.38 13.69 -3.97
C LYS A 283 12.52 15.18 -4.28
N ALA A 284 13.26 15.94 -3.46
CA ALA A 284 13.63 17.32 -3.76
C ALA A 284 14.96 17.47 -4.52
N GLY A 285 15.61 16.34 -4.85
CA GLY A 285 16.74 16.26 -5.77
C GLY A 285 18.11 16.04 -5.16
N ASN A 286 18.33 16.35 -3.89
CA ASN A 286 19.60 16.13 -3.19
C ASN A 286 19.45 14.99 -2.17
N PRO A 287 19.97 13.78 -2.44
CA PRO A 287 19.75 12.64 -1.55
C PRO A 287 20.58 12.68 -0.25
N ASP A 288 21.53 13.61 -0.12
CA ASP A 288 22.38 13.75 1.06
C ASP A 288 21.77 14.70 2.13
N LYS A 289 20.68 15.40 1.78
CA LYS A 289 20.09 16.44 2.62
C LYS A 289 18.58 16.46 2.47
N GLN A 290 17.87 16.62 3.57
CA GLN A 290 16.43 16.83 3.55
C GLN A 290 16.10 18.28 3.15
N ASP A 291 15.42 18.45 2.04
CA ASP A 291 15.05 19.75 1.47
C ASP A 291 13.52 19.89 1.35
N ILE A 292 13.04 21.12 1.45
CA ILE A 292 11.64 21.47 1.20
C ILE A 292 11.35 21.46 -0.31
N GLY A 293 10.08 21.26 -0.67
CA GLY A 293 9.66 21.10 -2.06
C GLY A 293 9.40 19.65 -2.39
N GLY A 294 9.68 19.23 -3.62
CA GLY A 294 9.56 17.83 -4.00
C GLY A 294 9.11 17.56 -5.42
N TRP A 295 8.64 16.36 -5.62
CA TRP A 295 8.33 15.76 -6.90
C TRP A 295 7.05 16.30 -7.56
N ALA A 296 6.01 16.61 -6.78
CA ALA A 296 4.72 17.08 -7.27
C ALA A 296 4.66 18.61 -7.39
N PRO A 297 5.14 19.21 -8.51
CA PRO A 297 5.37 20.67 -8.61
C PRO A 297 4.09 21.49 -8.55
N ASN A 298 2.94 20.90 -8.82
CA ASN A 298 1.63 21.57 -8.79
C ASN A 298 0.83 21.26 -7.52
N SER A 299 1.39 20.49 -6.59
CA SER A 299 0.75 20.22 -5.31
C SER A 299 0.75 21.46 -4.43
N ILE A 300 -0.37 21.71 -3.77
CA ILE A 300 -0.48 22.79 -2.75
C ILE A 300 0.03 22.34 -1.39
N GLY A 301 0.55 21.11 -1.30
CA GLY A 301 1.05 20.50 -0.07
C GLY A 301 -0.05 20.17 0.94
N VAL A 302 0.31 19.45 1.95
CA VAL A 302 -0.54 19.11 3.09
C VAL A 302 0.31 19.32 4.35
N PRO A 303 -0.06 20.26 5.19
CA PRO A 303 -1.39 20.87 5.42
C PRO A 303 -1.71 22.15 4.62
N TYR A 304 -1.75 22.10 3.31
CA TYR A 304 -2.13 23.20 2.40
C TYR A 304 -1.35 24.52 2.62
N ASP A 305 -0.05 24.40 2.72
CA ASP A 305 0.85 25.51 2.94
C ASP A 305 1.63 25.99 1.71
N GLY A 306 1.26 25.44 0.54
CA GLY A 306 1.79 25.83 -0.76
C GLY A 306 3.03 25.08 -1.21
N ALA A 307 3.45 24.02 -0.50
CA ALA A 307 4.59 23.20 -0.86
C ALA A 307 4.32 21.71 -0.62
N PRO A 308 4.78 20.83 -1.52
CA PRO A 308 4.54 19.39 -1.38
C PRO A 308 5.36 18.74 -0.26
N ASN A 309 6.52 19.29 0.09
CA ASN A 309 7.43 18.84 1.18
C ASN A 309 7.65 17.31 1.21
N GLU A 310 7.79 16.68 0.04
CA GLU A 310 7.71 15.22 -0.10
C GLU A 310 8.81 14.44 0.63
N GLU A 311 9.87 15.10 1.07
CA GLU A 311 10.91 14.49 1.87
C GLU A 311 10.57 14.37 3.37
N PHE A 312 9.42 14.94 3.80
CA PHE A 312 8.99 15.01 5.20
C PHE A 312 7.77 14.12 5.54
N TRP A 313 7.39 13.21 4.67
CA TRP A 313 6.17 12.39 4.81
C TRP A 313 6.35 11.10 5.60
N GLY A 314 7.58 10.69 5.87
CA GLY A 314 7.84 9.47 6.62
C GLY A 314 7.16 9.45 8.00
N ILE A 315 6.72 8.27 8.42
CA ILE A 315 6.36 8.04 9.84
C ILE A 315 7.59 7.81 10.70
N VAL A 316 8.70 7.48 10.06
CA VAL A 316 10.05 7.52 10.61
C VAL A 316 10.93 8.39 9.71
N ASP A 317 12.00 8.95 10.28
CA ASP A 317 13.00 9.68 9.48
C ASP A 317 13.91 8.73 8.69
N ILE A 318 14.85 9.29 7.91
CA ILE A 318 15.78 8.50 7.08
C ILE A 318 16.65 7.55 7.92
N GLU A 319 16.93 7.87 9.18
CA GLU A 319 17.69 7.06 10.12
C GLU A 319 16.82 6.05 10.89
N ARG A 320 15.49 6.00 10.61
CA ARG A 320 14.46 5.18 11.27
C ARG A 320 14.13 5.63 12.69
N ASN A 321 14.44 6.87 13.07
CA ASN A 321 13.89 7.44 14.29
C ASN A 321 12.39 7.69 14.14
N LYS A 322 11.61 7.29 15.14
CA LYS A 322 10.16 7.46 15.14
C LYS A 322 9.78 8.93 15.24
N LYS A 323 8.95 9.40 14.31
CA LYS A 323 8.30 10.71 14.42
C LYS A 323 7.08 10.63 15.35
N LYS A 324 6.49 11.76 15.74
CA LYS A 324 5.29 11.79 16.59
C LYS A 324 4.10 11.03 15.97
N THR A 325 3.95 11.09 14.67
CA THR A 325 2.90 10.38 13.94
C THR A 325 3.01 8.85 14.05
N PHE A 326 4.22 8.31 14.30
CA PHE A 326 4.41 6.87 14.51
C PHE A 326 3.58 6.35 15.69
N GLU A 327 3.58 7.05 16.82
CA GLU A 327 2.80 6.65 17.99
C GLU A 327 1.28 6.78 17.76
N VAL A 328 0.85 7.77 16.98
CA VAL A 328 -0.55 7.90 16.56
C VAL A 328 -0.97 6.68 15.74
N ILE A 329 -0.21 6.33 14.69
CA ILE A 329 -0.49 5.19 13.83
C ILE A 329 -0.50 3.89 14.65
N LYS A 330 0.51 3.68 15.49
CA LYS A 330 0.61 2.53 16.39
C LYS A 330 -0.64 2.39 17.27
N ASN A 331 -1.10 3.47 17.86
CA ASN A 331 -2.29 3.45 18.69
C ASN A 331 -3.55 3.12 17.90
N LYS A 332 -3.73 3.76 16.73
CA LYS A 332 -4.92 3.53 15.87
C LYS A 332 -4.93 2.13 15.27
N TYR A 333 -3.80 1.63 14.77
CA TYR A 333 -3.74 0.32 14.11
C TYR A 333 -3.85 -0.85 15.08
N ASN A 334 -3.34 -0.73 16.30
CA ASN A 334 -3.42 -1.81 17.29
C ASN A 334 -4.76 -1.86 18.07
N ASN A 335 -5.56 -0.79 18.05
CA ASN A 335 -6.82 -0.72 18.79
C ASN A 335 -8.07 -0.88 17.92
N ASN A 336 -7.91 -1.00 16.59
CA ASN A 336 -9.03 -1.16 15.64
C ASN A 336 -8.93 -2.43 14.76
#